data_03000a590644f259257f34a943c09ce7
#
_entry.id   03000a590644f259257f34a943c09ce7
#
_cell.length_a   1.000
_cell.length_b   1.000
_cell.length_c   1.000
_cell.angle_alpha   90.00
_cell.angle_beta   90.00
_cell.angle_gamma   90.00
#
_symmetry.space_group_name_H-M   'P 1'
#
loop_
_entity.id
_entity.type
_entity.pdbx_description
1 polymer ?
#
loop_
_entity_poly.entity_id
_entity_poly.type
_entity_poly.pdbx_seq_one_letter_code
_entity_poly.pdbx_strand_id
1 'polypeptide(L)'
;MRTDNKTVRQSVSLPSRVAVHVRSMAKARRLSANRMLVELIEHGIEAEQRKQREFFDLAERFRAATDPEEVKRLGDQMGRMVFGA
;
A
#
# COMPACT_ATOMS: atom_id res chain seq x y z
N MET A 1 -2.15 23.86 -6.67
CA MET A 1 -3.24 23.47 -6.07
C MET A 1 -3.13 23.53 -4.62
N ARG A 2 -4.11 23.57 -3.98
CA ARG A 2 -4.05 23.68 -2.72
C ARG A 2 -4.65 22.59 -2.10
N THR A 3 -4.02 22.04 -1.28
CA THR A 3 -4.51 20.94 -0.55
C THR A 3 -5.40 21.44 0.52
N ASP A 4 -6.49 20.78 0.69
CA ASP A 4 -7.39 21.08 1.74
C ASP A 4 -6.81 20.61 3.03
N ASN A 5 -6.59 21.53 3.96
CA ASN A 5 -6.03 21.19 5.24
C ASN A 5 -7.06 20.82 6.29
N LYS A 6 -8.30 20.77 5.92
CA LYS A 6 -9.34 20.42 6.86
C LYS A 6 -9.21 19.00 7.32
N THR A 7 -9.51 18.78 8.59
CA THR A 7 -9.50 17.47 9.19
C THR A 7 -10.91 16.93 9.17
N VAL A 8 -11.05 15.71 8.71
CA VAL A 8 -12.33 15.02 8.73
C VAL A 8 -12.28 13.98 9.84
N ARG A 9 -13.27 14.03 10.72
CA ARG A 9 -13.31 13.10 11.82
C ARG A 9 -13.95 11.80 11.35
N GLN A 10 -13.26 10.70 11.55
CA GLN A 10 -13.77 9.40 11.19
C GLN A 10 -13.49 8.39 12.28
N SER A 11 -14.44 7.50 12.51
CA SER A 11 -14.26 6.42 13.47
C SER A 11 -13.93 5.15 12.75
N VAL A 12 -13.03 4.38 13.31
CA VAL A 12 -12.70 3.09 12.75
C VAL A 12 -12.51 2.10 13.88
N SER A 13 -13.04 0.89 13.70
CA SER A 13 -12.86 -0.17 14.67
C SER A 13 -11.66 -1.00 14.27
N LEU A 14 -10.77 -1.24 15.21
CA LEU A 14 -9.56 -2.01 14.95
C LEU A 14 -9.64 -3.35 15.68
N PRO A 15 -9.24 -4.44 15.03
CA PRO A 15 -9.05 -5.69 15.76
C PRO A 15 -8.06 -5.48 16.90
N SER A 16 -8.25 -6.20 17.98
CA SER A 16 -7.39 -6.03 19.17
C SER A 16 -5.93 -6.13 18.84
N ARG A 17 -5.58 -7.08 18.01
CA ARG A 17 -4.20 -7.31 17.63
C ARG A 17 -3.60 -6.10 16.94
N VAL A 18 -4.38 -5.47 16.04
CA VAL A 18 -3.93 -4.28 15.33
C VAL A 18 -3.82 -3.10 16.30
N ALA A 19 -4.79 -2.95 17.19
CA ALA A 19 -4.76 -1.85 18.15
C ALA A 19 -3.53 -1.94 19.04
N VAL A 20 -3.15 -3.14 19.47
CA VAL A 20 -1.96 -3.33 20.28
C VAL A 20 -0.71 -2.91 19.51
N HIS A 21 -0.62 -3.30 18.25
CA HIS A 21 0.52 -2.91 17.44
C HIS A 21 0.63 -1.41 17.26
N VAL A 22 -0.50 -0.76 17.00
CA VAL A 22 -0.51 0.69 16.82
C VAL A 22 -0.02 1.38 18.08
N ARG A 23 -0.51 0.96 19.25
CA ARG A 23 -0.10 1.57 20.50
C ARG A 23 1.38 1.34 20.79
N SER A 24 1.86 0.15 20.49
CA SER A 24 3.25 -0.16 20.70
C SER A 24 4.17 0.69 19.82
N MET A 25 3.81 0.85 18.56
CA MET A 25 4.58 1.66 17.64
C MET A 25 4.53 3.14 18.04
N ALA A 26 3.36 3.60 18.47
CA ALA A 26 3.21 4.97 18.89
C ALA A 26 4.11 5.26 20.08
N LYS A 27 4.15 4.34 21.03
CA LYS A 27 4.98 4.52 22.22
C LYS A 27 6.46 4.57 21.84
N ALA A 28 6.88 3.66 20.96
CA ALA A 28 8.28 3.63 20.53
C ALA A 28 8.70 4.91 19.84
N ARG A 29 7.79 5.54 19.13
CA ARG A 29 8.08 6.76 18.40
C ARG A 29 7.64 8.02 19.13
N ARG A 30 7.15 7.88 20.33
CA ARG A 30 6.69 9.00 21.15
C ARG A 30 5.59 9.80 20.47
N LEU A 31 4.67 9.09 19.85
CA LEU A 31 3.52 9.70 19.20
C LEU A 31 2.26 9.26 19.92
N SER A 32 1.18 10.00 19.74
CA SER A 32 -0.11 9.53 20.20
C SER A 32 -0.55 8.37 19.30
N ALA A 33 -1.45 7.53 19.81
CA ALA A 33 -1.97 6.43 19.01
C ALA A 33 -2.66 6.96 17.76
N ASN A 34 -3.39 8.05 17.90
CA ASN A 34 -4.08 8.64 16.76
C ASN A 34 -3.10 9.11 15.69
N ARG A 35 -2.03 9.77 16.11
CA ARG A 35 -1.02 10.23 15.16
C ARG A 35 -0.34 9.06 14.46
N MET A 36 -0.04 8.01 15.21
CA MET A 36 0.57 6.82 14.62
C MET A 36 -0.35 6.20 13.59
N LEU A 37 -1.64 6.14 13.92
CA LEU A 37 -2.61 5.57 13.00
C LEU A 37 -2.68 6.38 11.70
N VAL A 38 -2.67 7.70 11.80
CA VAL A 38 -2.69 8.56 10.62
C VAL A 38 -1.46 8.30 9.75
N GLU A 39 -0.29 8.21 10.36
CA GLU A 39 0.92 7.95 9.60
C GLU A 39 0.90 6.59 8.92
N LEU A 40 0.38 5.59 9.61
CA LEU A 40 0.28 4.26 9.01
C LEU A 40 -0.66 4.25 7.81
N ILE A 41 -1.76 4.99 7.91
CA ILE A 41 -2.70 5.10 6.81
C ILE A 41 -2.05 5.81 5.64
N GLU A 42 -1.33 6.89 5.89
CA GLU A 42 -0.65 7.62 4.83
C GLU A 42 0.36 6.74 4.12
N HIS A 43 1.15 6.00 4.87
CA HIS A 43 2.12 5.07 4.29
C HIS A 43 1.44 3.97 3.51
N GLY A 44 0.30 3.48 4.02
CA GLY A 44 -0.46 2.45 3.32
C GLY A 44 -0.99 2.93 1.99
N ILE A 45 -1.47 4.17 1.94
CA ILE A 45 -1.96 4.75 0.70
C ILE A 45 -0.82 4.84 -0.32
N GLU A 46 0.34 5.32 0.12
CA GLU A 46 1.50 5.42 -0.76
C GLU A 46 1.93 4.06 -1.28
N ALA A 47 1.91 3.06 -0.41
CA ALA A 47 2.31 1.72 -0.81
C ALA A 47 1.34 1.14 -1.85
N GLU A 48 0.05 1.38 -1.66
CA GLU A 48 -0.94 0.91 -2.61
C GLU A 48 -0.79 1.59 -3.96
N GLN A 49 -0.54 2.90 -3.95
CA GLN A 49 -0.35 3.63 -5.19
C GLN A 49 0.89 3.15 -5.93
N ARG A 50 1.98 2.89 -5.22
CA ARG A 50 3.20 2.38 -5.83
C ARG A 50 2.97 1.00 -6.44
N LYS A 51 2.23 0.16 -5.71
CA LYS A 51 1.92 -1.18 -6.19
C LYS A 51 1.11 -1.14 -7.47
N GLN A 52 0.14 -0.22 -7.55
CA GLN A 52 -0.65 -0.06 -8.77
C GLN A 52 0.21 0.38 -9.94
N ARG A 53 1.11 1.32 -9.71
CA ARG A 53 1.99 1.79 -10.78
C ARG A 53 2.89 0.66 -11.28
N GLU A 54 3.41 -0.14 -10.36
CA GLU A 54 4.25 -1.26 -10.72
C GLU A 54 3.48 -2.29 -11.55
N PHE A 55 2.24 -2.52 -11.18
CA PHE A 55 1.41 -3.45 -11.92
C PHE A 55 1.13 -2.94 -13.33
N PHE A 56 0.79 -1.68 -13.47
CA PHE A 56 0.53 -1.10 -14.78
C PHE A 56 1.78 -1.09 -15.64
N ASP A 57 2.94 -0.82 -15.05
CA ASP A 57 4.19 -0.88 -15.80
C ASP A 57 4.46 -2.29 -16.29
N LEU A 58 4.23 -3.29 -15.45
CA LEU A 58 4.38 -4.67 -15.85
C LEU A 58 3.41 -5.04 -16.95
N ALA A 59 2.17 -4.59 -16.85
CA ALA A 59 1.17 -4.89 -17.85
C ALA A 59 1.55 -4.30 -19.21
N GLU A 60 2.12 -3.10 -19.21
CA GLU A 60 2.58 -2.49 -20.45
C GLU A 60 3.72 -3.28 -21.06
N ARG A 61 4.66 -3.69 -20.24
CA ARG A 61 5.77 -4.50 -20.73
C ARG A 61 5.31 -5.85 -21.22
N PHE A 62 4.35 -6.46 -20.54
CA PHE A 62 3.79 -7.73 -20.96
C PHE A 62 3.12 -7.61 -22.32
N ARG A 63 2.35 -6.54 -22.50
CA ARG A 63 1.65 -6.32 -23.75
C ARG A 63 2.61 -6.08 -24.91
N ALA A 64 3.72 -5.42 -24.64
CA ALA A 64 4.71 -5.11 -25.67
C ALA A 64 5.70 -6.23 -25.93
N ALA A 65 5.76 -7.22 -25.06
CA ALA A 65 6.75 -8.29 -25.20
C ALA A 65 6.42 -9.21 -26.35
N THR A 66 7.45 -9.63 -27.10
CA THR A 66 7.27 -10.56 -28.20
C THR A 66 8.01 -11.88 -27.99
N ASP A 67 9.01 -11.88 -27.09
CA ASP A 67 9.76 -13.08 -26.79
C ASP A 67 8.92 -13.98 -25.87
N PRO A 68 8.67 -15.24 -26.26
CA PRO A 68 7.83 -16.11 -25.43
C PRO A 68 8.31 -16.28 -24.01
N GLU A 69 9.62 -16.30 -23.79
CA GLU A 69 10.13 -16.45 -22.44
C GLU A 69 9.88 -15.21 -21.61
N GLU A 70 10.00 -14.05 -22.22
CA GLU A 70 9.73 -12.82 -21.51
C GLU A 70 8.25 -12.70 -21.21
N VAL A 71 7.39 -13.09 -22.14
CA VAL A 71 5.95 -13.09 -21.92
C VAL A 71 5.61 -13.94 -20.71
N LYS A 72 6.21 -15.13 -20.62
CA LYS A 72 5.95 -16.01 -19.50
C LYS A 72 6.43 -15.42 -18.20
N ARG A 73 7.63 -14.86 -18.18
CA ARG A 73 8.20 -14.28 -16.97
C ARG A 73 7.35 -13.12 -16.47
N LEU A 74 6.96 -12.22 -17.38
CA LEU A 74 6.15 -11.07 -17.00
C LEU A 74 4.76 -11.49 -16.54
N GLY A 75 4.19 -12.50 -17.20
CA GLY A 75 2.89 -13.03 -16.80
C GLY A 75 2.94 -13.61 -15.40
N ASP A 76 4.01 -14.34 -15.09
CA ASP A 76 4.19 -14.90 -13.76
C ASP A 76 4.31 -13.81 -12.71
N GLN A 77 5.03 -12.74 -13.01
CA GLN A 77 5.17 -11.62 -12.09
C GLN A 77 3.84 -10.94 -11.83
N MET A 78 3.06 -10.72 -12.90
CA MET A 78 1.74 -10.12 -12.74
C MET A 78 0.84 -11.00 -11.90
N GLY A 79 0.90 -12.31 -12.14
CA GLY A 79 0.10 -13.24 -11.37
C GLY A 79 0.42 -13.18 -9.89
N ARG A 80 1.70 -13.09 -9.55
CA ARG A 80 2.09 -12.98 -8.15
C ARG A 80 1.59 -11.69 -7.52
N MET A 81 1.58 -10.59 -8.27
CA MET A 81 1.08 -9.33 -7.73
C MET A 81 -0.41 -9.36 -7.47
N VAL A 82 -1.15 -10.10 -8.28
CA VAL A 82 -2.60 -10.18 -8.13
C VAL A 82 -3.01 -11.20 -7.08
N PHE A 83 -2.39 -12.39 -7.13
CA PHE A 83 -2.82 -13.49 -6.27
C PHE A 83 -1.94 -13.71 -5.05
N GLY A 84 -0.89 -12.95 -4.93
CA GLY A 84 0.06 -13.12 -3.86
C GLY A 84 1.05 -14.19 -4.23
N ALA A 85 1.93 -14.47 -3.37
CA ALA A 85 2.95 -15.40 -3.73
C ALA A 85 2.78 -16.77 -3.45
#